data_d8a9857be945ad76e14c2e4f0630204c
#
_entry.id   d8a9857be945ad76e14c2e4f0630204c
#
_cell.length_a   1.000
_cell.length_b   1.000
_cell.length_c   1.000
_cell.angle_alpha   90.00
_cell.angle_beta   90.00
_cell.angle_gamma   90.00
#
_symmetry.space_group_name_H-M   'P 1'
#
loop_
_entity.id
_entity.type
_entity.pdbx_description
1 polymer ?
#
loop_
_entity_poly.entity_id
_entity_poly.type
_entity_poly.pdbx_seq_one_letter_code
_entity_poly.pdbx_strand_id
1 'polypeptide(L)'
;MEFKKAYEALKQGALIKCPEWRGYWKWEDNSIKMHCKDGKTLDIRETKNVGYTLDFILRDDWEIVDEAGVKDLDVQTFTFGEAIRRLKIGQKVARKGWNGKKQYIQLATGISYVSTGGEIVNCEHDAIGNKAIAFVGTSGVQMGWLASQADMLAEDWIAADKEGET
;
A
#
# COMPACT_ATOMS: atom_id res chain seq x y z
N MET A 1 2.73 -23.04 9.16
CA MET A 1 2.16 -24.42 9.36
C MET A 1 2.42 -25.26 8.12
N GLU A 2 2.47 -26.59 8.26
CA GLU A 2 2.56 -27.49 7.12
C GLU A 2 1.38 -27.31 6.14
N PHE A 3 1.64 -27.50 4.85
CA PHE A 3 0.62 -27.36 3.80
C PHE A 3 -0.65 -28.19 4.06
N LYS A 4 -0.53 -29.40 4.59
CA LYS A 4 -1.70 -30.24 4.90
C LYS A 4 -2.71 -29.52 5.80
N LYS A 5 -2.25 -28.84 6.86
CA LYS A 5 -3.12 -28.07 7.76
C LYS A 5 -3.67 -26.81 7.09
N ALA A 6 -2.83 -26.14 6.31
CA ALA A 6 -3.24 -24.97 5.52
C ALA A 6 -4.31 -25.35 4.49
N TYR A 7 -4.17 -26.50 3.83
CA TYR A 7 -5.13 -27.01 2.86
C TYR A 7 -6.48 -27.40 3.49
N GLU A 8 -6.48 -27.95 4.69
CA GLU A 8 -7.72 -28.21 5.43
C GLU A 8 -8.45 -26.91 5.75
N ALA A 9 -7.73 -25.88 6.20
CA ALA A 9 -8.29 -24.55 6.44
C ALA A 9 -8.78 -23.91 5.15
N LEU A 10 -8.02 -24.03 4.05
CA LEU A 10 -8.39 -23.52 2.73
C LEU A 10 -9.73 -24.08 2.27
N LYS A 11 -9.97 -25.39 2.43
CA LYS A 11 -11.24 -26.05 2.10
C LYS A 11 -12.42 -25.58 2.94
N GLN A 12 -12.15 -25.05 4.13
CA GLN A 12 -13.14 -24.45 5.02
C GLN A 12 -13.37 -22.96 4.72
N GLY A 13 -12.75 -22.42 3.67
CA GLY A 13 -12.93 -21.05 3.21
C GLY A 13 -11.84 -20.07 3.70
N ALA A 14 -10.81 -20.55 4.40
CA ALA A 14 -9.67 -19.70 4.75
C ALA A 14 -8.85 -19.33 3.51
N LEU A 15 -8.17 -18.22 3.58
CA LEU A 15 -7.16 -17.81 2.60
C LEU A 15 -5.80 -18.19 3.15
N ILE A 16 -4.92 -18.74 2.30
CA ILE A 16 -3.59 -19.15 2.72
C ILE A 16 -2.50 -18.56 1.82
N LYS A 17 -1.31 -18.35 2.39
CA LYS A 17 -0.14 -17.86 1.67
C LYS A 17 1.16 -18.37 2.28
N CYS A 18 2.27 -18.23 1.57
CA CYS A 18 3.61 -18.26 2.16
C CYS A 18 4.01 -16.86 2.63
N PRO A 19 4.87 -16.71 3.68
CA PRO A 19 5.20 -15.43 4.31
C PRO A 19 5.66 -14.34 3.33
N GLU A 20 6.49 -14.70 2.34
CA GLU A 20 7.03 -13.79 1.34
C GLU A 20 6.07 -13.42 0.22
N TRP A 21 4.92 -14.09 0.10
CA TRP A 21 3.98 -13.82 -0.98
C TRP A 21 3.17 -12.56 -0.73
N ARG A 22 2.96 -11.80 -1.78
CA ARG A 22 1.95 -10.75 -1.86
C ARG A 22 0.63 -11.22 -2.48
N GLY A 23 0.55 -12.47 -2.86
CA GLY A 23 -0.64 -13.17 -3.31
C GLY A 23 -1.12 -14.13 -2.24
N TYR A 24 -2.23 -14.79 -2.52
CA TYR A 24 -2.82 -15.79 -1.65
C TYR A 24 -3.52 -16.87 -2.45
N TRP A 25 -3.79 -18.00 -1.83
CA TRP A 25 -4.59 -19.08 -2.40
C TRP A 25 -5.97 -19.11 -1.73
N LYS A 26 -7.00 -19.35 -2.55
CA LYS A 26 -8.40 -19.49 -2.13
C LYS A 26 -8.99 -20.75 -2.72
N TRP A 27 -9.88 -21.41 -1.97
CA TRP A 27 -10.67 -22.53 -2.50
C TRP A 27 -11.92 -22.00 -3.19
N GLU A 28 -12.04 -22.23 -4.47
CA GLU A 28 -13.16 -21.78 -5.30
C GLU A 28 -13.32 -22.70 -6.51
N ASP A 29 -14.57 -22.96 -6.95
CA ASP A 29 -14.88 -23.84 -8.07
C ASP A 29 -14.25 -25.24 -7.96
N ASN A 30 -14.24 -25.78 -6.75
CA ASN A 30 -13.62 -27.07 -6.42
C ASN A 30 -12.14 -27.16 -6.80
N SER A 31 -11.43 -26.06 -6.74
CA SER A 31 -10.00 -25.93 -7.05
C SER A 31 -9.32 -24.87 -6.19
N ILE A 32 -8.00 -24.85 -6.21
CA ILE A 32 -7.20 -23.77 -5.64
C ILE A 32 -7.06 -22.67 -6.68
N LYS A 33 -7.59 -21.50 -6.38
CA LYS A 33 -7.36 -20.27 -7.14
C LYS A 33 -6.18 -19.51 -6.52
N MET A 34 -5.18 -19.26 -7.34
CA MET A 34 -3.97 -18.52 -6.97
C MET A 34 -4.16 -17.05 -7.35
N HIS A 35 -4.42 -16.20 -6.38
CA HIS A 35 -4.50 -14.75 -6.57
C HIS A 35 -3.09 -14.15 -6.53
N CYS A 36 -2.63 -13.66 -7.67
CA CYS A 36 -1.30 -13.12 -7.84
C CYS A 36 -1.22 -11.63 -7.48
N LYS A 37 -0.04 -11.15 -7.14
CA LYS A 37 0.22 -9.73 -6.80
C LYS A 37 -0.13 -8.73 -7.92
N ASP A 38 -0.24 -9.18 -9.15
CA ASP A 38 -0.58 -8.36 -10.34
C ASP A 38 -2.09 -8.35 -10.64
N GLY A 39 -2.91 -8.90 -9.72
CA GLY A 39 -4.36 -8.97 -9.86
C GLY A 39 -4.85 -10.12 -10.73
N LYS A 40 -3.96 -10.96 -11.27
CA LYS A 40 -4.35 -12.15 -12.02
C LYS A 40 -4.74 -13.28 -11.08
N THR A 41 -5.75 -14.02 -11.48
CA THR A 41 -6.15 -15.27 -10.82
C THR A 41 -5.84 -16.43 -11.74
N LEU A 42 -5.10 -17.41 -11.23
CA LEU A 42 -4.74 -18.64 -11.94
C LEU A 42 -5.35 -19.84 -11.22
N ASP A 43 -5.84 -20.79 -11.97
CA ASP A 43 -6.22 -22.09 -11.40
C ASP A 43 -4.98 -22.97 -11.26
N ILE A 44 -4.83 -23.65 -10.12
CA ILE A 44 -3.69 -24.54 -9.90
C ILE A 44 -3.59 -25.64 -10.96
N ARG A 45 -4.72 -26.05 -11.53
CA ARG A 45 -4.79 -27.05 -12.62
C ARG A 45 -4.18 -26.54 -13.92
N GLU A 46 -4.04 -25.22 -14.09
CA GLU A 46 -3.51 -24.57 -15.29
C GLU A 46 -2.05 -24.15 -15.11
N THR A 47 -1.43 -24.51 -13.96
CA THR A 47 -0.03 -24.15 -13.72
C THR A 47 0.91 -24.78 -14.72
N LYS A 48 1.73 -23.96 -15.36
CA LYS A 48 2.76 -24.43 -16.32
C LYS A 48 4.04 -24.86 -15.61
N ASN A 49 4.28 -24.36 -14.40
CA ASN A 49 5.47 -24.65 -13.61
C ASN A 49 5.10 -25.53 -12.40
N VAL A 50 4.88 -26.80 -12.68
CA VAL A 50 4.48 -27.79 -11.66
C VAL A 50 5.53 -27.94 -10.58
N GLY A 51 6.82 -27.95 -10.93
CA GLY A 51 7.91 -28.06 -9.97
C GLY A 51 7.89 -26.93 -8.95
N TYR A 52 7.79 -25.70 -9.42
CA TYR A 52 7.67 -24.50 -8.56
C TYR A 52 6.46 -24.60 -7.61
N THR A 53 5.31 -25.05 -8.09
CA THR A 53 4.12 -25.23 -7.25
C THR A 53 4.32 -26.30 -6.19
N LEU A 54 4.97 -27.41 -6.54
CA LEU A 54 5.28 -28.48 -5.60
C LEU A 54 6.28 -28.03 -4.52
N ASP A 55 7.29 -27.26 -4.89
CA ASP A 55 8.26 -26.71 -3.92
C ASP A 55 7.56 -25.89 -2.82
N PHE A 56 6.53 -25.13 -3.16
CA PHE A 56 5.71 -24.44 -2.16
C PHE A 56 4.82 -25.37 -1.36
N ILE A 57 4.20 -26.36 -1.97
CA ILE A 57 3.35 -27.35 -1.28
C ILE A 57 4.14 -28.11 -0.21
N LEU A 58 5.42 -28.35 -0.44
CA LEU A 58 6.29 -29.07 0.48
C LEU A 58 6.81 -28.21 1.66
N ARG A 59 6.49 -26.91 1.69
CA ARG A 59 6.89 -26.02 2.77
C ARG A 59 6.05 -26.22 4.03
N ASP A 60 6.61 -25.81 5.17
CA ASP A 60 6.02 -25.92 6.51
C ASP A 60 5.68 -24.56 7.15
N ASP A 61 5.84 -23.46 6.39
CA ASP A 61 5.66 -22.08 6.84
C ASP A 61 4.42 -21.38 6.29
N TRP A 62 3.42 -22.15 5.87
CA TRP A 62 2.15 -21.60 5.41
C TRP A 62 1.42 -20.83 6.50
N GLU A 63 0.76 -19.74 6.12
CA GLU A 63 -0.01 -18.85 6.97
C GLU A 63 -1.46 -18.76 6.51
N ILE A 64 -2.38 -18.62 7.48
CA ILE A 64 -3.78 -18.25 7.22
C ILE A 64 -3.86 -16.73 7.22
N VAL A 65 -4.55 -16.19 6.23
CA VAL A 65 -4.78 -14.75 6.06
C VAL A 65 -6.26 -14.48 6.18
N ASP A 66 -6.64 -13.48 6.95
CA ASP A 66 -8.01 -12.97 6.99
C ASP A 66 -8.28 -11.99 5.84
N GLU A 67 -9.55 -11.59 5.65
CA GLU A 67 -9.91 -10.63 4.60
C GLU A 67 -9.24 -9.26 4.78
N ALA A 68 -8.97 -8.86 6.02
CA ALA A 68 -8.23 -7.63 6.31
C ALA A 68 -6.77 -7.76 5.88
N GLY A 69 -6.14 -8.90 6.16
CA GLY A 69 -4.80 -9.22 5.69
C GLY A 69 -4.70 -9.31 4.17
N VAL A 70 -5.77 -9.78 3.48
CA VAL A 70 -5.81 -9.80 2.01
C VAL A 70 -5.83 -8.40 1.43
N LYS A 71 -6.66 -7.50 1.97
CA LYS A 71 -6.67 -6.08 1.54
C LYS A 71 -5.30 -5.43 1.71
N ASP A 72 -4.58 -5.84 2.73
CA ASP A 72 -3.23 -5.39 3.02
C ASP A 72 -2.17 -5.95 2.04
N LEU A 73 -2.39 -7.14 1.50
CA LEU A 73 -1.53 -7.76 0.49
C LEU A 73 -1.66 -7.11 -0.89
N ASP A 74 -2.85 -6.61 -1.23
CA ASP A 74 -3.13 -5.96 -2.52
C ASP A 74 -2.58 -4.52 -2.59
N VAL A 75 -2.15 -3.96 -1.47
CA VAL A 75 -1.57 -2.61 -1.44
C VAL A 75 -0.13 -2.64 -1.94
N GLN A 76 0.08 -2.13 -3.15
CA GLN A 76 1.42 -1.97 -3.70
C GLN A 76 2.22 -0.95 -2.89
N THR A 77 3.27 -1.41 -2.23
CA THR A 77 4.22 -0.55 -1.52
C THR A 77 5.37 -0.12 -2.40
N PHE A 78 5.99 1.01 -2.04
CA PHE A 78 7.13 1.57 -2.76
C PHE A 78 8.08 2.34 -1.80
N THR A 79 9.24 2.71 -2.30
CA THR A 79 10.26 3.46 -1.56
C THR A 79 9.89 4.93 -1.40
N PHE A 80 10.57 5.64 -0.50
CA PHE A 80 10.43 7.08 -0.35
C PHE A 80 10.77 7.86 -1.62
N GLY A 81 11.78 7.41 -2.38
CA GLY A 81 12.12 8.03 -3.67
C GLY A 81 10.95 8.00 -4.66
N GLU A 82 10.25 6.87 -4.74
CA GLU A 82 9.05 6.74 -5.55
C GLU A 82 7.88 7.57 -4.97
N ALA A 83 7.77 7.68 -3.65
CA ALA A 83 6.78 8.55 -3.00
C ALA A 83 6.98 10.02 -3.44
N ILE A 84 8.20 10.52 -3.42
CA ILE A 84 8.54 11.88 -3.88
C ILE A 84 8.22 12.06 -5.37
N ARG A 85 8.53 11.08 -6.21
CA ARG A 85 8.17 11.12 -7.62
C ARG A 85 6.66 11.26 -7.81
N ARG A 86 5.87 10.49 -7.06
CA ARG A 86 4.40 10.51 -7.10
C ARG A 86 3.82 11.84 -6.61
N LEU A 87 4.37 12.42 -5.55
CA LEU A 87 4.00 13.76 -5.09
C LEU A 87 4.19 14.82 -6.20
N LYS A 88 5.30 14.75 -6.93
CA LYS A 88 5.61 15.70 -8.02
C LYS A 88 4.63 15.62 -9.20
N ILE A 89 3.96 14.49 -9.42
CA ILE A 89 2.92 14.32 -10.43
C ILE A 89 1.50 14.49 -9.86
N GLY A 90 1.37 14.99 -8.62
CA GLY A 90 0.10 15.35 -8.00
C GLY A 90 -0.61 14.21 -7.25
N GLN A 91 0.02 13.06 -7.08
CA GLN A 91 -0.56 11.96 -6.31
C GLN A 91 -0.40 12.17 -4.80
N LYS A 92 -1.33 11.62 -4.03
CA LYS A 92 -1.27 11.54 -2.58
C LYS A 92 -0.59 10.24 -2.18
N VAL A 93 0.25 10.29 -1.16
CA VAL A 93 0.94 9.10 -0.65
C VAL A 93 0.90 9.07 0.87
N ALA A 94 0.97 7.88 1.43
CA ALA A 94 1.01 7.63 2.87
C ALA A 94 1.97 6.49 3.18
N ARG A 95 2.33 6.33 4.44
CA ARG A 95 2.96 5.09 4.91
C ARG A 95 1.88 4.12 5.38
N LYS A 96 2.06 2.84 5.08
CA LYS A 96 1.16 1.76 5.48
C LYS A 96 0.97 1.70 7.00
N GLY A 97 2.02 1.99 7.77
CA GLY A 97 2.03 1.99 9.24
C GLY A 97 1.55 3.28 9.91
N TRP A 98 1.08 4.28 9.19
CA TRP A 98 0.57 5.48 9.82
C TRP A 98 -0.76 5.21 10.55
N ASN A 99 -0.81 5.57 11.83
CA ASN A 99 -1.93 5.23 12.73
C ASN A 99 -3.19 6.07 12.51
N GLY A 100 -3.16 7.05 11.64
CA GLY A 100 -4.32 7.89 11.33
C GLY A 100 -5.07 7.35 10.12
N LYS A 101 -6.33 7.02 10.28
CA LYS A 101 -7.20 6.74 9.13
C LYS A 101 -7.22 7.95 8.22
N LYS A 102 -6.95 7.72 6.93
CA LYS A 102 -6.96 8.77 5.89
C LYS A 102 -5.88 9.85 6.04
N GLN A 103 -4.77 9.56 6.70
CA GLN A 103 -3.60 10.45 6.70
C GLN A 103 -2.78 10.25 5.43
N TYR A 104 -2.35 11.35 4.85
CA TYR A 104 -1.50 11.33 3.66
C TYR A 104 -0.67 12.59 3.56
N ILE A 105 0.33 12.57 2.70
CA ILE A 105 1.05 13.77 2.26
C ILE A 105 0.74 14.06 0.79
N GLN A 106 0.76 15.32 0.45
CA GLN A 106 0.61 15.83 -0.91
C GLN A 106 1.52 17.03 -1.16
N LEU A 107 1.87 17.27 -2.42
CA LEU A 107 2.63 18.45 -2.77
C LEU A 107 1.68 19.65 -2.92
N ALA A 108 1.95 20.70 -2.14
CA ALA A 108 1.29 21.98 -2.27
C ALA A 108 2.14 22.94 -3.11
N THR A 109 1.49 23.68 -4.00
CA THR A 109 2.10 24.71 -4.84
C THR A 109 1.23 25.97 -4.77
N GLY A 110 1.77 27.13 -5.13
CA GLY A 110 1.02 28.38 -5.10
C GLY A 110 0.54 28.76 -3.71
N ILE A 111 1.40 28.60 -2.71
CA ILE A 111 1.05 28.78 -1.29
C ILE A 111 0.78 30.25 -1.01
N SER A 112 -0.40 30.54 -0.45
CA SER A 112 -0.76 31.87 0.08
C SER A 112 -0.92 31.79 1.60
N TYR A 113 -0.59 32.84 2.29
CA TYR A 113 -0.77 32.95 3.74
C TYR A 113 -1.12 34.37 4.17
N VAL A 114 -1.65 34.51 5.37
CA VAL A 114 -1.86 35.81 6.03
C VAL A 114 -0.73 36.03 7.04
N SER A 115 -0.02 37.14 6.92
CA SER A 115 0.99 37.50 7.89
C SER A 115 0.37 37.87 9.23
N THR A 116 1.14 37.87 10.30
CA THR A 116 0.69 38.35 11.63
C THR A 116 0.26 39.82 11.62
N GLY A 117 0.72 40.61 10.64
CA GLY A 117 0.30 42.00 10.42
C GLY A 117 -1.01 42.12 9.62
N GLY A 118 -1.65 41.01 9.25
CA GLY A 118 -2.90 40.99 8.50
C GLY A 118 -2.76 41.14 6.98
N GLU A 119 -1.54 41.13 6.45
CA GLU A 119 -1.31 41.17 5.01
C GLU A 119 -1.52 39.79 4.40
N ILE A 120 -2.24 39.74 3.26
CA ILE A 120 -2.35 38.52 2.45
C ILE A 120 -1.14 38.47 1.52
N VAL A 121 -0.31 37.44 1.71
CA VAL A 121 0.85 37.16 0.85
C VAL A 121 0.47 36.06 -0.14
N ASN A 122 0.28 36.43 -1.37
CA ASN A 122 0.03 35.50 -2.47
C ASN A 122 1.35 35.09 -3.11
N CYS A 123 1.55 33.80 -3.19
CA CYS A 123 2.70 33.23 -3.87
C CYS A 123 2.39 32.99 -5.36
N GLU A 124 1.86 33.99 -6.05
CA GLU A 124 1.66 33.95 -7.50
C GLU A 124 2.98 34.07 -8.28
N HIS A 125 4.07 34.30 -7.58
CA HIS A 125 5.40 34.39 -8.18
C HIS A 125 6.05 33.02 -8.24
N ASP A 126 6.84 32.78 -9.25
CA ASP A 126 7.80 31.65 -9.35
C ASP A 126 8.92 31.81 -8.29
N ALA A 127 8.54 32.03 -7.06
CA ALA A 127 9.52 32.14 -5.98
C ALA A 127 10.12 30.79 -5.66
N ILE A 128 11.42 30.76 -5.47
CA ILE A 128 12.12 29.62 -4.88
C ILE A 128 11.45 29.35 -3.53
N GLY A 129 10.97 28.10 -3.31
CA GLY A 129 10.29 27.71 -2.08
C GLY A 129 8.76 27.85 -2.09
N ASN A 130 8.15 28.19 -3.21
CA ASN A 130 6.67 28.21 -3.35
C ASN A 130 6.06 26.80 -3.46
N LYS A 131 6.73 25.81 -2.95
CA LYS A 131 6.28 24.41 -2.89
C LYS A 131 6.54 23.88 -1.48
N ALA A 132 5.58 23.17 -0.93
CA ALA A 132 5.76 22.48 0.33
C ALA A 132 5.03 21.13 0.31
N ILE A 133 5.54 20.18 1.08
CA ILE A 133 4.81 18.95 1.33
C ILE A 133 3.83 19.25 2.46
N ALA A 134 2.54 19.11 2.19
CA ALA A 134 1.49 19.22 3.19
C ALA A 134 1.18 17.83 3.77
N PHE A 135 1.11 17.75 5.09
CA PHE A 135 0.59 16.58 5.80
C PHE A 135 -0.89 16.82 6.10
N VAL A 136 -1.73 15.93 5.61
CA VAL A 136 -3.17 15.96 5.87
C VAL A 136 -3.49 14.87 6.88
N GLY A 137 -3.80 15.28 8.09
CA GLY A 137 -4.16 14.40 9.20
C GLY A 137 -5.63 14.53 9.57
N THR A 138 -6.04 13.78 10.58
CA THR A 138 -7.42 13.80 11.11
C THR A 138 -7.77 15.13 11.78
N SER A 139 -6.78 15.88 12.27
CA SER A 139 -6.94 17.19 12.95
C SER A 139 -6.71 18.40 12.05
N GLY A 140 -6.42 18.19 10.77
CA GLY A 140 -6.21 19.28 9.81
C GLY A 140 -4.97 19.10 8.95
N VAL A 141 -4.57 20.20 8.31
CA VAL A 141 -3.44 20.26 7.39
C VAL A 141 -2.26 20.96 8.03
N GLN A 142 -1.11 20.31 8.00
CA GLN A 142 0.17 20.91 8.41
C GLN A 142 1.01 21.18 7.15
N MET A 143 1.31 22.46 6.89
CA MET A 143 2.23 22.85 5.83
C MET A 143 3.69 22.65 6.26
N GLY A 144 4.52 22.23 5.31
CA GLY A 144 5.94 22.05 5.57
C GLY A 144 6.26 20.78 6.34
N TRP A 145 5.62 19.67 6.00
CA TRP A 145 5.95 18.39 6.61
C TRP A 145 7.42 18.00 6.36
N LEU A 146 8.10 17.61 7.44
CA LEU A 146 9.48 17.17 7.43
C LEU A 146 9.56 15.64 7.55
N ALA A 147 10.15 14.98 6.55
CA ALA A 147 10.40 13.55 6.61
C ALA A 147 11.44 13.21 7.67
N SER A 148 11.12 12.27 8.55
CA SER A 148 12.10 11.66 9.44
C SER A 148 13.03 10.71 8.68
N GLN A 149 14.14 10.30 9.30
CA GLN A 149 14.98 9.24 8.71
C GLN A 149 14.20 7.94 8.53
N ALA A 150 13.33 7.60 9.48
CA ALA A 150 12.46 6.44 9.38
C ALA A 150 11.54 6.52 8.16
N ASP A 151 11.04 7.71 7.83
CA ASP A 151 10.20 7.91 6.64
C ASP A 151 11.01 7.81 5.34
N MET A 152 12.21 8.39 5.33
CA MET A 152 13.09 8.37 4.15
C MET A 152 13.62 6.97 3.81
N LEU A 153 13.86 6.13 4.82
CA LEU A 153 14.38 4.77 4.66
C LEU A 153 13.28 3.71 4.53
N ALA A 154 12.01 4.12 4.66
CA ALA A 154 10.89 3.20 4.59
C ALA A 154 10.59 2.72 3.16
N GLU A 155 10.17 1.47 3.06
CA GLU A 155 9.73 0.82 1.82
C GLU A 155 8.23 0.47 1.85
N ASP A 156 7.50 0.98 2.84
CA ASP A 156 6.07 0.75 3.07
C ASP A 156 5.19 1.92 2.63
N TRP A 157 5.67 2.77 1.75
CA TRP A 157 4.88 3.84 1.15
C TRP A 157 3.81 3.28 0.22
N ILE A 158 2.61 3.87 0.24
CA ILE A 158 1.44 3.47 -0.53
C ILE A 158 0.78 4.68 -1.18
N ALA A 159 0.05 4.45 -2.27
CA ALA A 159 -0.83 5.47 -2.85
C ALA A 159 -2.06 5.65 -1.94
N ALA A 160 -2.41 6.90 -1.65
CA ALA A 160 -3.54 7.26 -0.78
C ALA A 160 -4.84 7.60 -1.57
N ASP A 161 -4.79 7.54 -2.90
CA ASP A 161 -5.90 7.99 -3.77
C ASP A 161 -7.00 6.93 -3.97
N LYS A 162 -6.92 5.76 -3.30
CA LYS A 162 -7.91 4.71 -3.45
C LYS A 162 -8.78 4.55 -2.22
N GLU A 163 -9.71 5.46 -2.01
CA GLU A 163 -11.02 5.15 -1.41
C GLU A 163 -12.08 5.89 -2.22
N GLY A 164 -12.87 5.06 -2.92
CA GLY A 164 -14.14 5.31 -3.57
C GLY A 164 -14.62 6.76 -3.64
N GLU A 165 -14.55 7.35 -4.80
CA GLU A 165 -15.58 8.27 -5.24
C GLU A 165 -16.91 7.50 -5.29
N THR A 166 -17.76 7.75 -4.33
CA THR A 166 -19.22 7.59 -4.42
C THR A 166 -19.82 8.94 -4.26
#